data_5e394ff83f5f1f579927337a3168e618
#
_entry.id   5e394ff83f5f1f579927337a3168e618
#
_cell.length_a   1.000
_cell.length_b   1.000
_cell.length_c   1.000
_cell.angle_alpha   90.00
_cell.angle_beta   90.00
_cell.angle_gamma   90.00
#
_symmetry.space_group_name_H-M   'P 1'
#
loop_
_entity.id
_entity.type
_entity.pdbx_description
1 polymer ?
#
loop_
_entity_poly.entity_id
_entity_poly.type
_entity_poly.pdbx_seq_one_letter_code
_entity_poly.pdbx_strand_id
1 'polypeptide(L)'
;QMDSFIELLRERGSWNDERIQWMITQDVEDELAIGRELLKRCISYAAGFRRREIPSSRLVVGLKCGGSDGLSGLTANPLVGAFSDDLIAQGGSTILTEVPEMFGAETILMNRAADRTVYGKIVSLINSFKEYFIRHNQTVYENPSPGNKKGGISTLEDKSLGCTQKSGDAPVADVIRYGQVIRTPGLNLLQ
;
A
#
# COMPACT_ATOMS: atom_id res chain seq x y z
N GLN A 1 -9.86 -14.44 15.29
CA GLN A 1 -9.66 -13.26 14.43
C GLN A 1 -10.18 -13.50 13.00
N MET A 2 -9.88 -14.68 12.40
CA MET A 2 -10.36 -14.99 11.04
C MET A 2 -11.88 -15.06 10.97
N ASP A 3 -12.53 -15.73 11.92
CA ASP A 3 -13.98 -15.87 11.94
C ASP A 3 -14.68 -14.51 12.03
N SER A 4 -14.22 -13.63 12.92
CA SER A 4 -14.75 -12.27 13.03
C SER A 4 -14.57 -11.45 11.76
N PHE A 5 -13.45 -11.65 11.03
CA PHE A 5 -13.21 -11.00 9.75
C PHE A 5 -14.17 -11.51 8.67
N ILE A 6 -14.38 -12.82 8.60
CA ILE A 6 -15.33 -13.46 7.67
C ILE A 6 -16.75 -12.97 7.94
N GLU A 7 -17.15 -12.94 9.21
CA GLU A 7 -18.47 -12.46 9.63
C GLU A 7 -18.69 -11.01 9.17
N LEU A 8 -17.71 -10.13 9.40
CA LEU A 8 -17.76 -8.74 8.94
C LEU A 8 -17.88 -8.61 7.41
N LEU A 9 -17.18 -9.45 6.64
CA LEU A 9 -17.31 -9.48 5.18
C LEU A 9 -18.69 -9.94 4.72
N ARG A 10 -19.25 -10.93 5.39
CA ARG A 10 -20.61 -11.44 5.12
C ARG A 10 -21.67 -10.38 5.42
N GLU A 11 -21.59 -9.71 6.56
CA GLU A 11 -22.47 -8.61 6.93
C GLU A 11 -22.46 -7.47 5.91
N ARG A 12 -21.28 -7.17 5.34
CA ARG A 12 -21.13 -6.15 4.30
C ARG A 12 -21.53 -6.60 2.89
N GLY A 13 -22.01 -7.83 2.74
CA GLY A 13 -22.41 -8.38 1.44
C GLY A 13 -21.25 -8.62 0.47
N SER A 14 -20.02 -8.61 0.95
CA SER A 14 -18.82 -8.80 0.12
C SER A 14 -18.37 -10.26 0.02
N TRP A 15 -19.03 -11.16 0.76
CA TRP A 15 -18.66 -12.57 0.80
C TRP A 15 -19.23 -13.36 -0.37
N ASN A 16 -18.41 -14.23 -0.95
CA ASN A 16 -18.82 -15.21 -1.95
C ASN A 16 -17.95 -16.46 -1.79
N ASP A 17 -18.57 -17.59 -1.41
CA ASP A 17 -17.87 -18.85 -1.11
C ASP A 17 -17.16 -19.47 -2.33
N GLU A 18 -17.53 -19.13 -3.55
CA GLU A 18 -16.83 -19.60 -4.76
C GLU A 18 -15.60 -18.74 -5.07
N ARG A 19 -15.66 -17.44 -4.77
CA ARG A 19 -14.63 -16.46 -5.08
C ARG A 19 -13.60 -16.32 -3.98
N ILE A 20 -14.00 -16.44 -2.71
CA ILE A 20 -13.17 -16.21 -1.53
C ILE A 20 -12.90 -17.54 -0.86
N GLN A 21 -11.66 -17.96 -0.86
CA GLN A 21 -11.19 -19.16 -0.19
C GLN A 21 -10.20 -18.77 0.89
N TRP A 22 -10.20 -19.49 2.00
CA TRP A 22 -9.30 -19.21 3.13
C TRP A 22 -8.95 -20.47 3.90
N MET A 23 -7.86 -20.41 4.64
CA MET A 23 -7.46 -21.43 5.59
C MET A 23 -6.68 -20.79 6.74
N ILE A 24 -6.61 -21.48 7.86
CA ILE A 24 -5.70 -21.16 8.95
C ILE A 24 -4.53 -22.15 8.82
N THR A 25 -3.34 -21.64 8.53
CA THR A 25 -2.16 -22.50 8.24
C THR A 25 -1.76 -23.34 9.44
N GLN A 26 -2.01 -22.87 10.66
CA GLN A 26 -1.73 -23.60 11.89
C GLN A 26 -2.66 -24.79 12.14
N ASP A 27 -3.82 -24.84 11.48
CA ASP A 27 -4.85 -25.86 11.69
C ASP A 27 -4.78 -26.99 10.64
N VAL A 28 -3.79 -26.92 9.73
CA VAL A 28 -3.66 -27.87 8.62
C VAL A 28 -2.25 -28.52 8.64
N GLU A 29 -2.17 -29.81 8.27
CA GLU A 29 -0.89 -30.53 8.22
C GLU A 29 -0.05 -30.18 7.00
N ASP A 30 -0.68 -29.96 5.83
CA ASP A 30 -0.02 -29.60 4.57
C ASP A 30 -0.72 -28.36 3.97
N GLU A 31 -0.24 -27.20 4.32
CA GLU A 31 -0.76 -25.90 3.83
C GLU A 31 -0.59 -25.72 2.32
N LEU A 32 0.41 -26.36 1.71
CA LEU A 32 0.63 -26.28 0.27
C LEU A 32 -0.37 -27.13 -0.50
N ALA A 33 -0.67 -28.33 -0.01
CA ALA A 33 -1.68 -29.22 -0.62
C ALA A 33 -3.06 -28.58 -0.53
N ILE A 34 -3.46 -28.12 0.66
CA ILE A 34 -4.75 -27.46 0.88
C ILE A 34 -4.85 -26.17 0.08
N GLY A 35 -3.81 -25.34 0.10
CA GLY A 35 -3.74 -24.11 -0.67
C GLY A 35 -3.94 -24.33 -2.17
N ARG A 36 -3.35 -25.40 -2.74
CA ARG A 36 -3.56 -25.78 -4.15
C ARG A 36 -5.02 -26.14 -4.44
N GLU A 37 -5.68 -26.86 -3.56
CA GLU A 37 -7.09 -27.22 -3.74
C GLU A 37 -8.01 -25.99 -3.66
N LEU A 38 -7.74 -25.08 -2.73
CA LEU A 38 -8.46 -23.82 -2.63
C LEU A 38 -8.25 -22.94 -3.89
N LEU A 39 -7.00 -22.86 -4.38
CA LEU A 39 -6.71 -22.15 -5.62
C LEU A 39 -7.40 -22.77 -6.84
N LYS A 40 -7.50 -24.10 -6.95
CA LYS A 40 -8.25 -24.75 -8.03
C LYS A 40 -9.73 -24.32 -8.03
N ARG A 41 -10.38 -24.18 -6.86
CA ARG A 41 -11.75 -23.66 -6.76
C ARG A 41 -11.83 -22.23 -7.29
N CYS A 42 -10.91 -21.35 -6.87
CA CYS A 42 -10.84 -19.98 -7.38
C CYS A 42 -10.63 -19.94 -8.91
N ILE A 43 -9.75 -20.80 -9.45
CA ILE A 43 -9.49 -20.91 -10.90
C ILE A 43 -10.76 -21.37 -11.63
N SER A 44 -11.47 -22.37 -11.12
CA SER A 44 -12.72 -22.87 -11.70
C SER A 44 -13.79 -21.77 -11.76
N TYR A 45 -13.92 -21.00 -10.68
CA TYR A 45 -14.81 -19.84 -10.65
C TYR A 45 -14.38 -18.78 -11.69
N ALA A 46 -13.10 -18.45 -11.73
CA ALA A 46 -12.54 -17.45 -12.64
C ALA A 46 -12.65 -17.83 -14.12
N ALA A 47 -12.67 -19.13 -14.45
CA ALA A 47 -12.78 -19.63 -15.82
C ALA A 47 -14.10 -19.22 -16.52
N GLY A 48 -15.14 -18.91 -15.74
CA GLY A 48 -16.42 -18.39 -16.26
C GLY A 48 -16.36 -16.93 -16.75
N PHE A 49 -15.31 -16.21 -16.43
CA PHE A 49 -15.17 -14.79 -16.76
C PHE A 49 -14.36 -14.57 -18.05
N ARG A 50 -14.74 -13.56 -18.79
CA ARG A 50 -14.00 -13.09 -19.96
C ARG A 50 -13.34 -11.75 -19.66
N ARG A 51 -12.06 -11.61 -20.02
CA ARG A 51 -11.37 -10.34 -19.95
C ARG A 51 -11.99 -9.35 -20.93
N ARG A 52 -12.09 -8.10 -20.52
CA ARG A 52 -12.55 -6.98 -21.35
C ARG A 52 -11.46 -5.92 -21.36
N GLU A 53 -11.34 -5.22 -22.45
CA GLU A 53 -10.53 -4.00 -22.51
C GLU A 53 -11.15 -2.94 -21.58
N ILE A 54 -10.30 -2.32 -20.81
CA ILE A 54 -10.66 -1.18 -19.95
C ILE A 54 -9.61 -0.10 -20.13
N PRO A 55 -9.98 1.18 -20.06
CA PRO A 55 -9.00 2.25 -20.09
C PRO A 55 -8.12 2.18 -18.83
N SER A 56 -6.82 2.51 -18.98
CA SER A 56 -5.86 2.57 -17.87
C SER A 56 -6.30 3.52 -16.75
N SER A 57 -7.10 4.53 -17.05
CA SER A 57 -7.70 5.45 -16.08
C SER A 57 -8.61 4.77 -15.03
N ARG A 58 -9.02 3.53 -15.26
CA ARG A 58 -9.75 2.73 -14.26
C ARG A 58 -8.84 1.91 -13.36
N LEU A 59 -7.55 1.88 -13.64
CA LEU A 59 -6.60 1.13 -12.84
C LEU A 59 -6.12 1.95 -11.65
N VAL A 60 -6.22 1.35 -10.47
CA VAL A 60 -5.72 1.92 -9.21
C VAL A 60 -4.79 0.90 -8.58
N VAL A 61 -3.56 1.30 -8.30
CA VAL A 61 -2.53 0.42 -7.73
C VAL A 61 -2.03 0.97 -6.40
N GLY A 62 -2.13 0.16 -5.35
CA GLY A 62 -1.53 0.47 -4.04
C GLY A 62 -0.04 0.14 -4.03
N LEU A 63 0.76 1.04 -3.50
CA LEU A 63 2.22 0.93 -3.38
C LEU A 63 2.56 0.72 -1.91
N LYS A 64 3.25 -0.38 -1.61
CA LYS A 64 3.54 -0.83 -0.26
C LYS A 64 4.95 -1.42 -0.15
N CYS A 65 5.51 -1.34 1.04
CA CYS A 65 6.74 -2.06 1.38
C CYS A 65 6.47 -3.56 1.60
N GLY A 66 7.37 -4.40 1.08
CA GLY A 66 7.43 -5.83 1.46
C GLY A 66 8.43 -6.02 2.60
N GLY A 67 9.66 -6.38 2.26
CA GLY A 67 10.78 -6.52 3.20
C GLY A 67 11.98 -5.75 2.66
N SER A 68 12.05 -4.46 2.95
CA SER A 68 13.11 -3.59 2.43
C SER A 68 14.49 -3.96 2.98
N ASP A 69 15.49 -3.88 2.13
CA ASP A 69 16.92 -3.98 2.43
C ASP A 69 17.68 -2.75 1.93
N GLY A 70 18.98 -2.68 2.15
CA GLY A 70 19.82 -1.54 1.76
C GLY A 70 19.87 -1.27 0.24
N LEU A 71 19.50 -2.24 -0.61
CA LEU A 71 19.47 -2.09 -2.07
C LEU A 71 18.08 -1.72 -2.60
N SER A 72 17.04 -1.86 -1.81
CA SER A 72 15.65 -1.61 -2.25
C SER A 72 15.45 -0.18 -2.74
N GLY A 73 16.09 0.81 -2.11
CA GLY A 73 16.06 2.22 -2.51
C GLY A 73 16.80 2.52 -3.82
N LEU A 74 17.70 1.62 -4.24
CA LEU A 74 18.48 1.76 -5.49
C LEU A 74 17.90 0.95 -6.65
N THR A 75 17.06 -0.02 -6.39
CA THR A 75 16.58 -0.99 -7.38
C THR A 75 15.06 -1.06 -7.45
N ALA A 76 14.42 -1.79 -6.54
CA ALA A 76 12.99 -2.09 -6.58
C ALA A 76 12.14 -0.84 -6.42
N ASN A 77 12.48 0.07 -5.51
CA ASN A 77 11.65 1.24 -5.23
C ASN A 77 11.64 2.25 -6.40
N PRO A 78 12.79 2.60 -7.03
CA PRO A 78 12.79 3.40 -8.25
C PRO A 78 12.04 2.75 -9.41
N LEU A 79 12.12 1.42 -9.57
CA LEU A 79 11.37 0.70 -10.60
C LEU A 79 9.86 0.81 -10.37
N VAL A 80 9.41 0.67 -9.12
CA VAL A 80 8.00 0.89 -8.75
C VAL A 80 7.59 2.34 -8.99
N GLY A 81 8.49 3.29 -8.73
CA GLY A 81 8.28 4.71 -9.01
C GLY A 81 8.08 4.99 -10.50
N ALA A 82 8.95 4.44 -11.35
CA ALA A 82 8.79 4.55 -12.80
C ALA A 82 7.46 3.96 -13.29
N PHE A 83 7.08 2.79 -12.76
CA PHE A 83 5.75 2.21 -13.03
C PHE A 83 4.62 3.14 -12.57
N SER A 84 4.75 3.77 -11.40
CA SER A 84 3.76 4.73 -10.89
C SER A 84 3.58 5.90 -11.85
N ASP A 85 4.68 6.49 -12.31
CA ASP A 85 4.67 7.62 -13.24
C ASP A 85 4.06 7.22 -14.59
N ASP A 86 4.43 6.07 -15.14
CA ASP A 86 3.86 5.55 -16.39
C ASP A 86 2.36 5.30 -16.30
N LEU A 87 1.88 4.71 -15.20
CA LEU A 87 0.45 4.50 -14.97
C LEU A 87 -0.31 5.82 -14.88
N ILE A 88 0.24 6.79 -14.15
CA ILE A 88 -0.36 8.12 -13.99
C ILE A 88 -0.38 8.87 -15.33
N ALA A 89 0.69 8.80 -16.11
CA ALA A 89 0.74 9.39 -17.45
C ALA A 89 -0.33 8.82 -18.38
N GLN A 90 -0.75 7.57 -18.18
CA GLN A 90 -1.85 6.93 -18.91
C GLN A 90 -3.24 7.19 -18.27
N GLY A 91 -3.32 8.08 -17.29
CA GLY A 91 -4.56 8.48 -16.61
C GLY A 91 -4.99 7.58 -15.45
N GLY A 92 -4.18 6.58 -15.09
CA GLY A 92 -4.43 5.72 -13.92
C GLY A 92 -4.10 6.41 -12.60
N SER A 93 -4.21 5.68 -11.50
CA SER A 93 -3.93 6.20 -10.16
C SER A 93 -3.06 5.25 -9.36
N THR A 94 -2.19 5.83 -8.54
CA THR A 94 -1.41 5.10 -7.55
C THR A 94 -1.66 5.63 -6.15
N ILE A 95 -1.51 4.76 -5.16
CA ILE A 95 -1.66 5.10 -3.75
C ILE A 95 -0.39 4.74 -3.02
N LEU A 96 0.35 5.73 -2.52
CA LEU A 96 1.42 5.49 -1.57
C LEU A 96 0.82 5.31 -0.18
N THR A 97 1.10 4.17 0.44
CA THR A 97 0.62 3.80 1.78
C THR A 97 1.73 3.90 2.81
N GLU A 98 1.45 3.50 4.06
CA GLU A 98 2.44 3.36 5.14
C GLU A 98 3.05 4.70 5.56
N VAL A 99 2.20 5.58 6.11
CA VAL A 99 2.61 6.93 6.58
C VAL A 99 3.87 6.92 7.46
N PRO A 100 4.09 5.97 8.37
CA PRO A 100 5.33 5.92 9.16
C PRO A 100 6.61 5.80 8.32
N GLU A 101 6.51 5.28 7.10
CA GLU A 101 7.63 5.19 6.17
C GLU A 101 7.87 6.47 5.35
N MET A 102 7.09 7.52 5.59
CA MET A 102 7.28 8.85 5.02
C MET A 102 8.02 9.79 5.98
N PHE A 103 8.13 9.42 7.27
CA PHE A 103 8.78 10.25 8.28
C PHE A 103 10.26 10.44 7.97
N GLY A 104 10.69 11.69 7.97
CA GLY A 104 12.05 12.08 7.57
C GLY A 104 12.24 12.37 6.08
N ALA A 105 11.27 11.94 5.22
CA ALA A 105 11.25 12.24 3.79
C ALA A 105 9.99 13.01 3.35
N GLU A 106 9.19 13.45 4.30
CA GLU A 106 7.90 14.12 4.06
C GLU A 106 8.01 15.37 3.18
N THR A 107 9.14 16.08 3.25
CA THR A 107 9.37 17.28 2.43
C THR A 107 9.40 16.99 0.94
N ILE A 108 9.82 15.80 0.53
CA ILE A 108 9.81 15.37 -0.89
C ILE A 108 8.36 15.32 -1.39
N LEU A 109 7.47 14.73 -0.62
CA LEU A 109 6.05 14.63 -0.96
C LEU A 109 5.35 15.99 -0.89
N MET A 110 5.68 16.80 0.13
CA MET A 110 5.13 18.14 0.30
C MET A 110 5.49 19.06 -0.87
N ASN A 111 6.74 19.01 -1.34
CA ASN A 111 7.22 19.82 -2.48
C ASN A 111 6.55 19.41 -3.81
N ARG A 112 5.97 18.23 -3.87
CA ARG A 112 5.25 17.69 -5.04
C ARG A 112 3.73 17.81 -4.92
N ALA A 113 3.22 18.50 -3.89
CA ALA A 113 1.79 18.74 -3.76
C ALA A 113 1.25 19.49 -4.98
N ALA A 114 0.13 19.03 -5.56
CA ALA A 114 -0.49 19.63 -6.73
C ALA A 114 -0.92 21.09 -6.47
N ASP A 115 -1.30 21.39 -5.24
CA ASP A 115 -1.68 22.74 -4.81
C ASP A 115 -1.46 22.92 -3.30
N ARG A 116 -1.77 24.16 -2.80
CA ARG A 116 -1.64 24.51 -1.39
C ARG A 116 -2.59 23.72 -0.48
N THR A 117 -3.72 23.29 -0.98
CA THR A 117 -4.69 22.50 -0.21
C THR A 117 -4.15 21.10 0.02
N VAL A 118 -3.61 20.47 -1.03
CA VAL A 118 -2.96 19.15 -0.96
C VAL A 118 -1.73 19.22 -0.05
N TYR A 119 -0.93 20.28 -0.15
CA TYR A 119 0.19 20.51 0.77
C TYR A 119 -0.28 20.48 2.24
N GLY A 120 -1.33 21.24 2.57
CA GLY A 120 -1.89 21.25 3.92
C GLY A 120 -2.42 19.87 4.37
N LYS A 121 -3.00 19.09 3.45
CA LYS A 121 -3.44 17.73 3.73
C LYS A 121 -2.25 16.80 4.02
N ILE A 122 -1.13 16.91 3.30
CA ILE A 122 0.08 16.13 3.56
C ILE A 122 0.65 16.45 4.94
N VAL A 123 0.77 17.73 5.28
CA VAL A 123 1.20 18.15 6.63
C VAL A 123 0.30 17.55 7.71
N SER A 124 -1.02 17.63 7.52
CA SER A 124 -1.99 17.07 8.47
C SER A 124 -1.88 15.55 8.56
N LEU A 125 -1.69 14.85 7.44
CA LEU A 125 -1.48 13.41 7.38
C LEU A 125 -0.30 12.98 8.27
N ILE A 126 0.85 13.58 8.04
CA ILE A 126 2.09 13.27 8.76
C ILE A 126 1.94 13.56 10.25
N ASN A 127 1.47 14.76 10.60
CA ASN A 127 1.36 15.17 12.01
C ASN A 127 0.32 14.34 12.77
N SER A 128 -0.84 14.08 12.18
CA SER A 128 -1.87 13.28 12.85
C SER A 128 -1.40 11.83 13.11
N PHE A 129 -0.57 11.29 12.23
CA PHE A 129 -0.01 9.95 12.43
C PHE A 129 1.09 9.94 13.49
N LYS A 130 1.95 10.98 13.55
CA LYS A 130 2.92 11.15 14.65
C LYS A 130 2.19 11.27 16.01
N GLU A 131 1.11 12.05 16.05
CA GLU A 131 0.26 12.17 17.26
C GLU A 131 -0.41 10.84 17.63
N TYR A 132 -0.81 10.04 16.66
CA TYR A 132 -1.35 8.71 16.92
C TYR A 132 -0.33 7.82 17.63
N PHE A 133 0.94 7.79 17.19
CA PHE A 133 2.01 7.07 17.89
C PHE A 133 2.19 7.57 19.34
N ILE A 134 2.29 8.90 19.51
CA ILE A 134 2.47 9.51 20.84
C ILE A 134 1.33 9.14 21.80
N ARG A 135 0.08 9.22 21.33
CA ARG A 135 -1.10 8.84 22.16
C ARG A 135 -1.11 7.38 22.58
N HIS A 136 -0.46 6.51 21.82
CA HIS A 136 -0.34 5.08 22.14
C HIS A 136 0.99 4.74 22.80
N ASN A 137 1.74 5.73 23.30
CA ASN A 137 3.05 5.56 23.92
C ASN A 137 4.04 4.79 23.03
N GLN A 138 3.97 5.00 21.71
CA GLN A 138 4.89 4.44 20.74
C GLN A 138 5.89 5.49 20.28
N THR A 139 7.12 5.07 20.05
CA THR A 139 8.18 5.94 19.56
C THR A 139 7.99 6.21 18.07
N VAL A 140 7.94 7.49 17.68
CA VAL A 140 7.69 7.91 16.28
C VAL A 140 8.79 7.47 15.32
N TYR A 141 10.03 7.38 15.80
CA TYR A 141 11.26 7.19 14.99
C TYR A 141 11.93 5.82 15.18
N GLU A 142 11.20 4.79 15.58
CA GLU A 142 11.75 3.42 15.70
C GLU A 142 11.79 2.64 14.39
N ASN A 143 11.45 3.25 13.27
CA ASN A 143 11.72 2.69 11.96
C ASN A 143 13.21 2.98 11.59
N PRO A 144 13.94 2.08 10.95
CA PRO A 144 13.56 0.79 10.35
C PRO A 144 13.40 -0.34 11.38
N SER A 145 12.61 -1.35 10.99
CA SER A 145 12.41 -2.55 11.80
C SER A 145 13.69 -3.35 11.98
N PRO A 146 13.78 -4.25 12.97
CA PRO A 146 14.96 -5.11 13.13
C PRO A 146 15.32 -5.91 11.88
N GLY A 147 14.33 -6.35 11.10
CA GLY A 147 14.54 -7.05 9.83
C GLY A 147 15.15 -6.13 8.76
N ASN A 148 14.68 -4.90 8.65
CA ASN A 148 15.25 -3.92 7.72
C ASN A 148 16.70 -3.54 8.10
N LYS A 149 16.98 -3.39 9.41
CA LYS A 149 18.34 -3.15 9.90
C LYS A 149 19.28 -4.29 9.55
N LYS A 150 18.85 -5.54 9.74
CA LYS A 150 19.60 -6.72 9.31
C LYS A 150 19.82 -6.75 7.80
N GLY A 151 18.89 -6.23 7.02
CA GLY A 151 18.98 -6.07 5.57
C GLY A 151 19.84 -4.89 5.11
N GLY A 152 20.45 -4.11 6.03
CA GLY A 152 21.39 -3.03 5.70
C GLY A 152 20.81 -1.61 5.70
N ILE A 153 19.55 -1.41 6.09
CA ILE A 153 18.97 -0.07 6.27
C ILE A 153 19.35 0.44 7.67
N SER A 154 20.00 1.60 7.76
CA SER A 154 20.63 2.07 8.99
C SER A 154 19.81 3.08 9.78
N THR A 155 19.12 4.00 9.10
CA THR A 155 18.38 5.10 9.72
C THR A 155 16.94 5.20 9.26
N LEU A 156 16.14 6.00 9.98
CA LEU A 156 14.77 6.33 9.60
C LEU A 156 14.74 7.02 8.23
N GLU A 157 15.64 7.97 8.00
CA GLU A 157 15.72 8.74 6.76
C GLU A 157 16.08 7.84 5.58
N ASP A 158 17.06 6.94 5.75
CA ASP A 158 17.44 5.95 4.74
C ASP A 158 16.23 5.09 4.33
N LYS A 159 15.49 4.58 5.31
CA LYS A 159 14.24 3.85 5.06
C LYS A 159 13.21 4.70 4.32
N SER A 160 12.97 5.93 4.77
CA SER A 160 11.92 6.81 4.27
C SER A 160 12.25 7.38 2.89
N LEU A 161 13.49 7.77 2.65
CA LEU A 161 13.96 8.18 1.32
C LEU A 161 13.79 7.05 0.30
N GLY A 162 14.17 5.83 0.67
CA GLY A 162 13.95 4.66 -0.18
C GLY A 162 12.46 4.39 -0.44
N CYS A 163 11.64 4.45 0.57
CA CYS A 163 10.20 4.12 0.44
C CYS A 163 9.42 5.15 -0.37
N THR A 164 9.72 6.44 -0.23
CA THR A 164 9.03 7.50 -0.99
C THR A 164 9.31 7.43 -2.49
N GLN A 165 10.43 6.84 -2.91
CA GLN A 165 10.75 6.65 -4.34
C GLN A 165 9.72 5.79 -5.08
N LYS A 166 8.98 4.90 -4.39
CA LYS A 166 7.89 4.14 -5.01
C LYS A 166 6.80 5.03 -5.61
N SER A 167 6.67 6.26 -5.16
CA SER A 167 5.70 7.22 -5.68
C SER A 167 6.12 7.90 -6.99
N GLY A 168 7.31 7.59 -7.51
CA GLY A 168 7.86 8.25 -8.71
C GLY A 168 8.03 9.75 -8.53
N ASP A 169 7.89 10.50 -9.61
CA ASP A 169 8.05 11.96 -9.67
C ASP A 169 6.74 12.72 -9.88
N ALA A 170 5.62 12.02 -10.12
CA ALA A 170 4.33 12.64 -10.35
C ALA A 170 3.89 13.54 -9.16
N PRO A 171 3.17 14.66 -9.43
CA PRO A 171 2.58 15.47 -8.38
C PRO A 171 1.63 14.67 -7.48
N VAL A 172 1.63 14.94 -6.18
CA VAL A 172 0.65 14.37 -5.26
C VAL A 172 -0.69 15.04 -5.51
N ALA A 173 -1.63 14.28 -6.07
CA ALA A 173 -2.94 14.76 -6.50
C ALA A 173 -3.91 14.94 -5.32
N ASP A 174 -3.85 14.06 -4.32
CA ASP A 174 -4.68 14.17 -3.13
C ASP A 174 -4.13 13.32 -1.97
N VAL A 175 -4.72 13.53 -0.79
CA VAL A 175 -4.54 12.71 0.42
C VAL A 175 -5.90 12.15 0.81
N ILE A 176 -5.99 10.83 0.91
CA ILE A 176 -7.23 10.12 1.25
C ILE A 176 -7.14 9.52 2.65
N ARG A 177 -8.26 9.46 3.32
CA ARG A 177 -8.38 8.83 4.64
C ARG A 177 -8.59 7.34 4.50
N TYR A 178 -8.30 6.61 5.56
CA TYR A 178 -8.53 5.18 5.64
C TYR A 178 -9.96 4.79 5.23
N GLY A 179 -10.07 3.83 4.29
CA GLY A 179 -11.36 3.39 3.74
C GLY A 179 -12.04 4.33 2.76
N GLN A 180 -11.42 5.46 2.42
CA GLN A 180 -11.98 6.43 1.48
C GLN A 180 -11.69 6.02 0.03
N VAL A 181 -12.65 6.28 -0.85
CA VAL A 181 -12.50 6.03 -2.29
C VAL A 181 -11.73 7.18 -2.94
N ILE A 182 -10.78 6.84 -3.82
CA ILE A 182 -10.07 7.83 -4.65
C ILE A 182 -11.08 8.53 -5.57
N ARG A 183 -10.98 9.85 -5.61
CA ARG A 183 -11.78 10.70 -6.50
C ARG A 183 -10.93 11.52 -7.46
N THR A 184 -9.68 11.76 -7.12
CA THR A 184 -8.72 12.52 -7.93
C THR A 184 -7.74 11.53 -8.56
N PRO A 185 -7.73 11.39 -9.91
CA PRO A 185 -6.73 10.56 -10.58
C PRO A 185 -5.30 11.05 -10.32
N GLY A 186 -4.34 10.15 -10.34
CA GLY A 186 -2.93 10.45 -10.12
C GLY A 186 -2.37 9.82 -8.84
N LEU A 187 -1.28 10.36 -8.33
CA LEU A 187 -0.67 9.90 -7.07
C LEU A 187 -1.48 10.39 -5.87
N ASN A 188 -1.94 9.46 -5.07
CA ASN A 188 -2.64 9.74 -3.81
C ASN A 188 -1.82 9.20 -2.63
N LEU A 189 -1.86 9.89 -1.49
CA LEU A 189 -1.33 9.38 -0.23
C LEU A 189 -2.48 8.84 0.62
N LEU A 190 -2.28 7.70 1.28
CA LEU A 190 -3.28 7.08 2.15
C LEU A 190 -2.84 7.19 3.62
N GLN A 191 -3.78 7.67 4.45
CA GLN A 191 -3.66 7.74 5.91
C GLN A 191 -3.56 6.33 6.51
#